data_568838e0084a35dcf2327223cbfb99fd
#
_entry.id   568838e0084a35dcf2327223cbfb99fd
#
_cell.length_a   1.000
_cell.length_b   1.000
_cell.length_c   1.000
_cell.angle_alpha   90.00
_cell.angle_beta   90.00
_cell.angle_gamma   90.00
#
_symmetry.space_group_name_H-M   'P 1'
#
loop_
_entity.id
_entity.type
_entity.pdbx_description
1 polymer ?
#
loop_
_entity_poly.entity_id
_entity_poly.type
_entity_poly.pdbx_seq_one_letter_code
_entity_poly.pdbx_strand_id
1 'polypeptide(L)'
;MTPATSGRFRSLAFSAWRDRFSSSIPNPRRTLVLVAAAAAIGWAGWSGHVLTLPFAMFFPAMWAWAPNRVTAAAVSAAYFLAASRGLPQGVAAFFDASVWAGVLLWLLASVSFVGVHALLWTARPGWRRALRYLMAAVLMAVPPFGILGWAHPVTAAGVLFPGWAWWGLIATAACLAVMTTRYWPAVAAALGGIWLWSAADWTDPERPERWMGVDAQLGAALGRDSALDRHHQLAGLVRSQALRGAKVVVLPESALGPLTSTVEDFWIEAIAGLDLTVIAGAAVIDGQGYDNVMVEFGAAGAAVRYRARMPVPVSMWQPWRSWVGESGGARASFFGDPAIEIAGRRVTPLICYEQLLVWPILQSALYRPDAVVAIANTWWATETSVPAIQLASLKAWSRLFGLPLVTSFNR
;
A
#
# COMPACT_ATOMS: atom_id res chain seq x y z
N MET A 1 -66.14 4.86 37.54
CA MET A 1 -64.87 5.55 37.69
C MET A 1 -63.83 4.78 36.86
N THR A 2 -63.53 5.23 35.67
CA THR A 2 -62.56 4.66 34.76
C THR A 2 -61.34 5.58 34.63
N PRO A 3 -60.09 5.11 34.66
CA PRO A 3 -58.99 5.98 34.45
C PRO A 3 -58.54 5.93 32.96
N ALA A 4 -58.67 7.06 32.28
CA ALA A 4 -58.13 7.32 30.95
C ALA A 4 -56.79 8.01 31.08
N THR A 5 -55.65 7.26 31.04
CA THR A 5 -54.31 7.85 31.03
C THR A 5 -53.26 7.09 30.25
N SER A 6 -53.60 6.20 29.29
CA SER A 6 -52.59 5.43 28.54
C SER A 6 -52.27 5.92 27.10
N GLY A 7 -52.97 6.97 26.62
CA GLY A 7 -52.83 7.43 25.23
C GLY A 7 -51.71 8.46 24.97
N ARG A 8 -51.33 9.26 25.95
CA ARG A 8 -50.38 10.39 25.76
C ARG A 8 -48.89 9.98 25.75
N PHE A 9 -48.51 8.90 26.40
CA PHE A 9 -47.11 8.46 26.44
C PHE A 9 -46.63 7.80 25.14
N ARG A 10 -47.53 7.15 24.40
CA ARG A 10 -47.17 6.53 23.09
C ARG A 10 -46.99 7.55 21.98
N SER A 11 -47.72 8.67 21.99
CA SER A 11 -47.60 9.71 20.96
C SER A 11 -46.31 10.53 21.10
N LEU A 12 -45.84 10.78 22.32
CA LEU A 12 -44.60 11.52 22.59
C LEU A 12 -43.33 10.70 22.25
N ALA A 13 -43.35 9.39 22.47
CA ALA A 13 -42.25 8.52 22.10
C ALA A 13 -42.11 8.35 20.57
N PHE A 14 -43.25 8.32 19.86
CA PHE A 14 -43.28 8.19 18.40
C PHE A 14 -42.91 9.50 17.70
N SER A 15 -43.29 10.66 18.24
CA SER A 15 -42.85 11.96 17.72
C SER A 15 -41.37 12.20 17.96
N ALA A 16 -40.83 11.89 19.14
CA ALA A 16 -39.41 12.00 19.45
C ALA A 16 -38.54 11.04 18.62
N TRP A 17 -39.08 9.86 18.26
CA TRP A 17 -38.42 8.93 17.34
C TRP A 17 -38.44 9.46 15.90
N ARG A 18 -39.57 9.99 15.44
CA ARG A 18 -39.76 10.61 14.12
C ARG A 18 -38.90 11.86 13.96
N ASP A 19 -38.78 12.70 14.98
CA ASP A 19 -37.96 13.92 14.97
C ASP A 19 -36.46 13.62 15.01
N ARG A 20 -36.04 12.48 15.57
CA ARG A 20 -34.67 11.99 15.45
C ARG A 20 -34.31 11.48 14.05
N PHE A 21 -35.26 11.00 13.27
CA PHE A 21 -35.10 10.56 11.89
C PHE A 21 -35.41 11.64 10.86
N SER A 22 -36.18 12.68 11.23
CA SER A 22 -36.49 13.82 10.36
C SER A 22 -35.41 14.90 10.33
N SER A 23 -34.28 14.70 11.03
CA SER A 23 -33.15 15.62 10.97
C SER A 23 -32.49 15.57 9.57
N SER A 24 -33.01 16.45 8.71
CA SER A 24 -32.47 16.84 7.40
C SER A 24 -32.22 15.68 6.43
N ILE A 25 -33.19 15.45 5.54
CA ILE A 25 -32.89 14.79 4.26
C ILE A 25 -31.67 15.52 3.70
N PRO A 26 -30.52 14.83 3.52
CA PRO A 26 -29.31 15.50 3.05
C PRO A 26 -29.65 16.14 1.72
N ASN A 27 -29.27 17.40 1.51
CA ASN A 27 -29.44 18.04 0.22
C ASN A 27 -28.71 17.15 -0.82
N PRO A 28 -29.42 16.52 -1.77
CA PRO A 28 -28.82 15.51 -2.64
C PRO A 28 -27.70 16.11 -3.50
N ARG A 29 -27.82 17.39 -3.85
CA ARG A 29 -26.76 18.11 -4.58
C ARG A 29 -25.47 18.21 -3.78
N ARG A 30 -25.56 18.53 -2.47
CA ARG A 30 -24.38 18.60 -1.60
C ARG A 30 -23.71 17.23 -1.46
N THR A 31 -24.48 16.19 -1.26
CA THR A 31 -23.98 14.81 -1.18
C THR A 31 -23.26 14.43 -2.47
N LEU A 32 -23.86 14.69 -3.63
CA LEU A 32 -23.27 14.39 -4.92
C LEU A 32 -21.95 15.12 -5.14
N VAL A 33 -21.89 16.42 -4.80
CA VAL A 33 -20.65 17.22 -4.92
C VAL A 33 -19.54 16.65 -4.04
N LEU A 34 -19.84 16.28 -2.79
CA LEU A 34 -18.83 15.71 -1.88
C LEU A 34 -18.30 14.36 -2.38
N VAL A 35 -19.19 13.50 -2.88
CA VAL A 35 -18.82 12.19 -3.43
C VAL A 35 -17.99 12.36 -4.69
N ALA A 36 -18.40 13.23 -5.62
CA ALA A 36 -17.65 13.51 -6.84
C ALA A 36 -16.27 14.13 -6.55
N ALA A 37 -16.21 15.08 -5.60
CA ALA A 37 -14.95 15.66 -5.18
C ALA A 37 -14.01 14.61 -4.54
N ALA A 38 -14.53 13.73 -3.69
CA ALA A 38 -13.76 12.64 -3.11
C ALA A 38 -13.23 11.65 -4.17
N ALA A 39 -14.06 11.32 -5.16
CA ALA A 39 -13.63 10.50 -6.29
C ALA A 39 -12.51 11.19 -7.09
N ALA A 40 -12.66 12.48 -7.39
CA ALA A 40 -11.64 13.27 -8.10
C ALA A 40 -10.32 13.34 -7.31
N ILE A 41 -10.38 13.52 -5.98
CA ILE A 41 -9.23 13.52 -5.07
C ILE A 41 -8.53 12.14 -5.10
N GLY A 42 -9.28 11.06 -4.98
CA GLY A 42 -8.74 9.70 -5.05
C GLY A 42 -8.11 9.41 -6.40
N TRP A 43 -8.79 9.78 -7.49
CA TRP A 43 -8.31 9.58 -8.86
C TRP A 43 -7.03 10.36 -9.16
N ALA A 44 -6.98 11.63 -8.79
CA ALA A 44 -5.82 12.50 -9.01
C ALA A 44 -4.66 12.16 -8.08
N GLY A 45 -4.91 12.02 -6.77
CA GLY A 45 -3.88 11.72 -5.78
C GLY A 45 -3.17 10.39 -6.04
N TRP A 46 -3.89 9.41 -6.57
CA TRP A 46 -3.36 8.07 -6.87
C TRP A 46 -3.30 7.81 -8.38
N SER A 47 -2.81 8.83 -9.12
CA SER A 47 -2.59 8.72 -10.57
C SER A 47 -1.38 7.86 -10.95
N GLY A 48 -0.45 7.63 -10.01
CA GLY A 48 0.85 7.00 -10.25
C GLY A 48 2.00 8.01 -10.36
N HIS A 49 1.71 9.31 -10.36
CA HIS A 49 2.75 10.34 -10.31
C HIS A 49 2.99 10.78 -8.87
N VAL A 50 4.24 10.74 -8.39
CA VAL A 50 4.55 10.99 -6.97
C VAL A 50 4.09 12.38 -6.49
N LEU A 51 4.24 13.41 -7.32
CA LEU A 51 3.87 14.78 -6.97
C LEU A 51 2.35 15.01 -6.88
N THR A 52 1.51 14.07 -7.27
CA THR A 52 0.06 14.18 -7.10
C THR A 52 -0.45 13.62 -5.77
N LEU A 53 0.37 12.87 -5.03
CA LEU A 53 0.00 12.33 -3.72
C LEU A 53 -0.58 13.35 -2.74
N PRO A 54 -0.13 14.64 -2.70
CA PRO A 54 -0.71 15.65 -1.81
C PRO A 54 -2.20 15.93 -2.03
N PHE A 55 -2.79 15.61 -3.19
CA PHE A 55 -4.24 15.69 -3.35
C PHE A 55 -4.99 14.82 -2.33
N ALA A 56 -4.43 13.69 -1.91
CA ALA A 56 -5.02 12.83 -0.89
C ALA A 56 -5.26 13.56 0.45
N MET A 57 -4.52 14.64 0.73
CA MET A 57 -4.69 15.46 1.94
C MET A 57 -6.05 16.17 2.01
N PHE A 58 -6.80 16.27 0.91
CA PHE A 58 -8.15 16.85 0.89
C PHE A 58 -9.24 15.85 1.31
N PHE A 59 -8.97 14.56 1.32
CA PHE A 59 -9.94 13.54 1.72
C PHE A 59 -10.52 13.76 3.12
N PRO A 60 -9.75 14.11 4.19
CA PRO A 60 -10.29 14.39 5.52
C PRO A 60 -11.32 15.52 5.53
N ALA A 61 -11.13 16.55 4.73
CA ALA A 61 -12.08 17.65 4.64
C ALA A 61 -13.41 17.20 4.04
N MET A 62 -13.38 16.42 2.95
CA MET A 62 -14.60 15.86 2.33
C MET A 62 -15.34 14.94 3.30
N TRP A 63 -14.62 14.07 4.00
CA TRP A 63 -15.17 13.20 5.04
C TRP A 63 -15.80 14.01 6.20
N ALA A 64 -15.12 15.06 6.65
CA ALA A 64 -15.59 15.90 7.75
C ALA A 64 -16.84 16.74 7.40
N TRP A 65 -16.98 17.11 6.13
CA TRP A 65 -18.12 17.89 5.64
C TRP A 65 -19.35 17.06 5.31
N ALA A 66 -19.24 15.75 5.35
CA ALA A 66 -20.38 14.87 5.19
C ALA A 66 -21.48 15.24 6.24
N PRO A 67 -22.75 15.39 5.83
CA PRO A 67 -23.83 15.77 6.73
C PRO A 67 -24.25 14.64 7.67
N ASN A 68 -24.01 13.39 7.28
CA ASN A 68 -24.33 12.21 8.05
C ASN A 68 -23.34 11.06 7.75
N ARG A 69 -23.46 9.97 8.52
CA ARG A 69 -22.59 8.79 8.42
C ARG A 69 -22.69 8.09 7.07
N VAL A 70 -23.85 8.04 6.46
CA VAL A 70 -24.06 7.40 5.14
C VAL A 70 -23.31 8.18 4.05
N THR A 71 -23.41 9.51 4.08
CA THR A 71 -22.63 10.37 3.16
C THR A 71 -21.14 10.23 3.42
N ALA A 72 -20.70 10.12 4.68
CA ALA A 72 -19.28 9.89 5.00
C ALA A 72 -18.80 8.53 4.46
N ALA A 73 -19.62 7.49 4.54
CA ALA A 73 -19.35 6.20 3.92
C ALA A 73 -19.23 6.31 2.40
N ALA A 74 -20.17 7.01 1.75
CA ALA A 74 -20.15 7.23 0.30
C ALA A 74 -18.93 8.03 -0.17
N VAL A 75 -18.51 9.06 0.58
CA VAL A 75 -17.29 9.85 0.36
C VAL A 75 -16.06 8.96 0.46
N SER A 76 -15.99 8.12 1.51
CA SER A 76 -14.86 7.20 1.71
C SER A 76 -14.81 6.13 0.62
N ALA A 77 -15.95 5.58 0.21
CA ALA A 77 -16.05 4.64 -0.91
C ALA A 77 -15.59 5.28 -2.22
N ALA A 78 -16.09 6.48 -2.54
CA ALA A 78 -15.73 7.18 -3.77
C ALA A 78 -14.22 7.48 -3.85
N TYR A 79 -13.62 7.92 -2.74
CA TYR A 79 -12.18 8.15 -2.65
C TYR A 79 -11.39 6.86 -2.88
N PHE A 80 -11.67 5.81 -2.11
CA PHE A 80 -10.91 4.56 -2.17
C PHE A 80 -11.07 3.84 -3.51
N LEU A 81 -12.29 3.75 -4.01
CA LEU A 81 -12.57 3.11 -5.29
C LEU A 81 -11.88 3.86 -6.44
N ALA A 82 -11.92 5.18 -6.46
CA ALA A 82 -11.23 5.97 -7.47
C ALA A 82 -9.70 5.82 -7.38
N ALA A 83 -9.14 5.77 -6.17
CA ALA A 83 -7.71 5.54 -5.94
C ALA A 83 -7.28 4.15 -6.42
N SER A 84 -8.13 3.14 -6.26
CA SER A 84 -7.87 1.73 -6.57
C SER A 84 -8.46 1.26 -7.90
N ARG A 85 -8.77 2.17 -8.81
CA ARG A 85 -9.47 1.91 -10.08
C ARG A 85 -8.82 0.88 -11.01
N GLY A 86 -7.52 0.63 -10.86
CA GLY A 86 -6.81 -0.39 -11.63
C GLY A 86 -7.03 -1.81 -11.15
N LEU A 87 -7.62 -2.00 -9.95
CA LEU A 87 -7.79 -3.33 -9.35
C LEU A 87 -8.70 -4.26 -10.17
N PRO A 88 -9.87 -3.82 -10.69
CA PRO A 88 -10.73 -4.71 -11.47
C PRO A 88 -10.06 -5.35 -12.68
N GLN A 89 -9.33 -4.56 -13.45
CA GLN A 89 -8.59 -5.05 -14.63
C GLN A 89 -7.43 -5.94 -14.23
N GLY A 90 -6.66 -5.53 -13.20
CA GLY A 90 -5.54 -6.32 -12.71
C GLY A 90 -5.98 -7.68 -12.17
N VAL A 91 -7.08 -7.76 -11.42
CA VAL A 91 -7.65 -9.03 -10.95
C VAL A 91 -8.11 -9.91 -12.11
N ALA A 92 -8.78 -9.34 -13.10
CA ALA A 92 -9.21 -10.07 -14.29
C ALA A 92 -8.01 -10.68 -15.02
N ALA A 93 -6.93 -9.91 -15.21
CA ALA A 93 -5.70 -10.38 -15.86
C ALA A 93 -4.98 -11.46 -15.02
N PHE A 94 -4.94 -11.29 -13.68
CA PHE A 94 -4.26 -12.24 -12.80
C PHE A 94 -4.91 -13.62 -12.75
N PHE A 95 -6.26 -13.66 -12.71
CA PHE A 95 -7.02 -14.89 -12.58
C PHE A 95 -7.51 -15.45 -13.93
N ASP A 96 -7.20 -14.77 -15.04
CA ASP A 96 -7.79 -15.06 -16.37
C ASP A 96 -9.31 -15.14 -16.29
N ALA A 97 -9.92 -14.17 -15.61
CA ALA A 97 -11.33 -14.17 -15.27
C ALA A 97 -12.05 -12.95 -15.85
N SER A 98 -13.38 -12.96 -15.78
CA SER A 98 -14.17 -11.79 -16.19
C SER A 98 -13.87 -10.57 -15.30
N VAL A 99 -13.97 -9.37 -15.87
CA VAL A 99 -13.78 -8.10 -15.14
C VAL A 99 -14.76 -7.96 -13.95
N TRP A 100 -15.90 -8.63 -13.97
CA TRP A 100 -16.89 -8.62 -12.89
C TRP A 100 -16.38 -9.25 -11.60
N ALA A 101 -15.55 -10.30 -11.69
CA ALA A 101 -14.87 -10.86 -10.52
C ALA A 101 -13.92 -9.82 -9.90
N GLY A 102 -13.22 -9.08 -10.75
CA GLY A 102 -12.38 -7.96 -10.31
C GLY A 102 -13.18 -6.83 -9.68
N VAL A 103 -14.33 -6.46 -10.23
CA VAL A 103 -15.24 -5.45 -9.66
C VAL A 103 -15.73 -5.88 -8.27
N LEU A 104 -16.14 -7.15 -8.11
CA LEU A 104 -16.57 -7.67 -6.82
C LEU A 104 -15.44 -7.59 -5.79
N LEU A 105 -14.25 -8.04 -6.12
CA LEU A 105 -13.09 -7.97 -5.22
C LEU A 105 -12.73 -6.53 -4.87
N TRP A 106 -12.80 -5.62 -5.83
CA TRP A 106 -12.57 -4.19 -5.63
C TRP A 106 -13.56 -3.58 -4.63
N LEU A 107 -14.84 -3.91 -4.75
CA LEU A 107 -15.87 -3.48 -3.81
C LEU A 107 -15.63 -4.08 -2.41
N LEU A 108 -15.32 -5.38 -2.32
CA LEU A 108 -15.00 -6.05 -1.05
C LEU A 108 -13.74 -5.46 -0.39
N ALA A 109 -12.70 -5.15 -1.14
CA ALA A 109 -11.48 -4.53 -0.63
C ALA A 109 -11.77 -3.13 -0.03
N SER A 110 -12.79 -2.42 -0.54
CA SER A 110 -13.18 -1.11 -0.01
C SER A 110 -13.86 -1.16 1.36
N VAL A 111 -14.45 -2.32 1.74
CA VAL A 111 -15.30 -2.44 2.93
C VAL A 111 -14.56 -2.07 4.21
N SER A 112 -13.30 -2.48 4.36
CA SER A 112 -12.48 -2.14 5.53
C SER A 112 -12.27 -0.63 5.65
N PHE A 113 -11.85 0.02 4.57
CA PHE A 113 -11.63 1.47 4.53
C PHE A 113 -12.91 2.25 4.81
N VAL A 114 -14.00 1.89 4.11
CA VAL A 114 -15.31 2.52 4.26
C VAL A 114 -15.88 2.31 5.66
N GLY A 115 -15.79 1.09 6.17
CA GLY A 115 -16.30 0.71 7.48
C GLY A 115 -15.64 1.50 8.61
N VAL A 116 -14.30 1.53 8.63
CA VAL A 116 -13.54 2.29 9.65
C VAL A 116 -13.88 3.77 9.61
N HIS A 117 -13.88 4.40 8.43
CA HIS A 117 -14.19 5.82 8.29
C HIS A 117 -15.66 6.13 8.61
N ALA A 118 -16.61 5.27 8.24
CA ALA A 118 -18.03 5.44 8.55
C ALA A 118 -18.30 5.27 10.05
N LEU A 119 -17.71 4.27 10.71
CA LEU A 119 -17.91 4.01 12.13
C LEU A 119 -17.35 5.15 13.00
N LEU A 120 -16.20 5.68 12.62
CA LEU A 120 -15.56 6.76 13.37
C LEU A 120 -16.07 8.15 13.01
N TRP A 121 -16.90 8.27 11.97
CA TRP A 121 -17.49 9.56 11.62
C TRP A 121 -18.38 10.12 12.75
N THR A 122 -18.34 11.45 12.93
CA THR A 122 -19.15 12.17 13.93
C THR A 122 -19.62 13.51 13.40
N ALA A 123 -20.87 13.85 13.72
CA ALA A 123 -21.43 15.18 13.44
C ALA A 123 -20.84 16.28 14.34
N ARG A 124 -20.23 15.92 15.48
CA ARG A 124 -19.66 16.88 16.44
C ARG A 124 -18.38 17.50 15.87
N PRO A 125 -18.33 18.82 15.59
CA PRO A 125 -17.15 19.46 15.04
C PRO A 125 -16.04 19.62 16.10
N GLY A 126 -14.85 20.07 15.62
CA GLY A 126 -13.73 20.38 16.48
C GLY A 126 -12.84 19.18 16.79
N TRP A 127 -12.11 19.23 17.93
CA TRP A 127 -11.07 18.25 18.27
C TRP A 127 -11.54 16.80 18.32
N ARG A 128 -12.81 16.56 18.69
CA ARG A 128 -13.38 15.20 18.73
C ARG A 128 -13.46 14.58 17.33
N ARG A 129 -13.76 15.38 16.31
CA ARG A 129 -13.76 14.93 14.91
C ARG A 129 -12.35 14.67 14.44
N ALA A 130 -11.42 15.58 14.74
CA ALA A 130 -10.01 15.42 14.41
C ALA A 130 -9.41 14.15 15.03
N LEU A 131 -9.66 13.90 16.32
CA LEU A 131 -9.19 12.69 17.01
C LEU A 131 -9.76 11.42 16.38
N ARG A 132 -11.08 11.39 16.07
CA ARG A 132 -11.69 10.22 15.42
C ARG A 132 -11.14 9.97 14.02
N TYR A 133 -10.84 11.04 13.27
CA TYR A 133 -10.18 10.88 11.99
C TYR A 133 -8.75 10.32 12.15
N LEU A 134 -7.96 10.82 13.10
CA LEU A 134 -6.65 10.25 13.40
C LEU A 134 -6.72 8.80 13.83
N MET A 135 -7.74 8.42 14.63
CA MET A 135 -7.98 7.01 14.96
C MET A 135 -8.27 6.19 13.69
N ALA A 136 -9.08 6.70 12.76
CA ALA A 136 -9.32 6.01 11.48
C ALA A 136 -8.02 5.87 10.69
N ALA A 137 -7.23 6.92 10.61
CA ALA A 137 -5.93 6.89 9.93
C ALA A 137 -4.97 5.86 10.57
N VAL A 138 -4.86 5.82 11.89
CA VAL A 138 -4.03 4.83 12.60
C VAL A 138 -4.53 3.41 12.37
N LEU A 139 -5.84 3.17 12.46
CA LEU A 139 -6.40 1.84 12.21
C LEU A 139 -6.15 1.38 10.77
N MET A 140 -6.24 2.29 9.79
CA MET A 140 -5.94 1.99 8.39
C MET A 140 -4.43 1.92 8.08
N ALA A 141 -3.57 2.34 9.00
CA ALA A 141 -2.13 2.20 8.87
C ALA A 141 -1.59 0.88 9.40
N VAL A 142 -2.27 0.23 10.35
CA VAL A 142 -1.76 -0.96 11.07
C VAL A 142 -2.68 -2.17 10.88
N PRO A 143 -2.16 -3.42 10.93
CA PRO A 143 -2.99 -4.62 10.93
C PRO A 143 -3.95 -4.64 12.13
N PRO A 144 -5.16 -5.23 12.00
CA PRO A 144 -5.64 -5.98 10.83
C PRO A 144 -6.23 -5.09 9.72
N PHE A 145 -6.73 -3.89 10.03
CA PHE A 145 -7.41 -3.05 9.04
C PHE A 145 -6.45 -2.48 7.99
N GLY A 146 -5.22 -2.14 8.37
CA GLY A 146 -4.17 -1.64 7.48
C GLY A 146 -3.71 -2.64 6.40
N ILE A 147 -4.10 -3.92 6.49
CA ILE A 147 -3.87 -4.90 5.42
C ILE A 147 -4.57 -4.47 4.12
N LEU A 148 -5.70 -3.78 4.21
CA LEU A 148 -6.44 -3.19 3.09
C LEU A 148 -6.37 -1.66 3.10
N GLY A 149 -5.33 -1.08 3.73
CA GLY A 149 -5.15 0.34 3.99
C GLY A 149 -4.31 1.09 2.94
N TRP A 150 -4.17 0.60 1.73
CA TRP A 150 -3.52 1.36 0.68
C TRP A 150 -4.33 2.61 0.30
N ALA A 151 -3.80 3.50 -0.51
CA ALA A 151 -4.35 4.84 -0.74
C ALA A 151 -4.43 5.72 0.54
N HIS A 152 -3.54 5.49 1.49
CA HIS A 152 -3.52 6.20 2.75
C HIS A 152 -2.96 7.62 2.59
N PRO A 153 -3.70 8.69 2.98
CA PRO A 153 -3.27 10.07 2.76
C PRO A 153 -1.91 10.45 3.37
N VAL A 154 -1.48 9.73 4.42
CA VAL A 154 -0.19 9.97 5.07
C VAL A 154 1.01 9.72 4.14
N THR A 155 0.84 8.95 3.05
CA THR A 155 1.88 8.71 2.04
C THR A 155 2.34 10.04 1.38
N ALA A 156 1.50 11.08 1.38
CA ALA A 156 1.85 12.41 0.91
C ALA A 156 2.97 13.07 1.73
N ALA A 157 3.28 12.56 2.93
CA ALA A 157 4.33 13.11 3.80
C ALA A 157 5.68 13.23 3.10
N GLY A 158 6.02 12.26 2.26
CA GLY A 158 7.31 12.26 1.55
C GLY A 158 7.43 13.34 0.48
N VAL A 159 6.30 13.76 -0.09
CA VAL A 159 6.27 14.89 -1.03
C VAL A 159 6.25 16.22 -0.28
N LEU A 160 5.50 16.30 0.81
CA LEU A 160 5.34 17.56 1.57
C LEU A 160 6.55 17.86 2.46
N PHE A 161 7.18 16.86 3.03
CA PHE A 161 8.24 16.99 4.02
C PHE A 161 9.43 16.07 3.71
N PRO A 162 10.09 16.21 2.54
CA PRO A 162 11.23 15.36 2.17
C PRO A 162 12.38 15.52 3.18
N GLY A 163 12.92 14.39 3.67
CA GLY A 163 14.02 14.36 4.63
C GLY A 163 13.62 14.61 6.10
N TRP A 164 12.35 14.92 6.38
CA TRP A 164 11.92 15.22 7.76
C TRP A 164 11.61 13.96 8.58
N ALA A 165 11.66 12.79 8.00
CA ALA A 165 11.43 11.50 8.66
C ALA A 165 10.16 11.51 9.56
N TRP A 166 10.31 11.13 10.82
CA TRP A 166 9.19 11.09 11.78
C TRP A 166 8.53 12.45 12.02
N TRP A 167 9.28 13.55 11.96
CA TRP A 167 8.71 14.88 12.09
C TRP A 167 7.80 15.24 10.92
N GLY A 168 8.18 14.86 9.71
CA GLY A 168 7.32 15.02 8.53
C GLY A 168 6.04 14.19 8.62
N LEU A 169 6.13 12.98 9.17
CA LEU A 169 4.96 12.13 9.42
C LEU A 169 4.02 12.76 10.45
N ILE A 170 4.56 13.27 11.58
CA ILE A 170 3.79 13.95 12.63
C ILE A 170 3.14 15.22 12.06
N ALA A 171 3.89 16.04 11.32
CA ALA A 171 3.36 17.25 10.67
C ALA A 171 2.21 16.90 9.71
N THR A 172 2.37 15.86 8.89
CA THR A 172 1.31 15.40 7.99
C THR A 172 0.09 14.93 8.77
N ALA A 173 0.25 14.15 9.83
CA ALA A 173 -0.85 13.69 10.67
C ALA A 173 -1.58 14.87 11.35
N ALA A 174 -0.84 15.87 11.84
CA ALA A 174 -1.43 17.08 12.38
C ALA A 174 -2.22 17.85 11.32
N CYS A 175 -1.68 18.01 10.11
CA CYS A 175 -2.39 18.64 8.99
C CYS A 175 -3.67 17.86 8.63
N LEU A 176 -3.62 16.53 8.54
CA LEU A 176 -4.81 15.69 8.30
C LEU A 176 -5.89 15.91 9.38
N ALA A 177 -5.49 16.04 10.65
CA ALA A 177 -6.41 16.33 11.74
C ALA A 177 -7.06 17.71 11.57
N VAL A 178 -6.27 18.76 11.29
CA VAL A 178 -6.77 20.11 11.13
C VAL A 178 -7.62 20.26 9.86
N MET A 179 -7.34 19.50 8.79
CA MET A 179 -8.18 19.42 7.59
C MET A 179 -9.63 18.98 7.89
N THR A 180 -9.90 18.32 9.02
CA THR A 180 -11.26 17.99 9.46
C THR A 180 -11.98 19.12 10.20
N THR A 181 -11.33 20.25 10.42
CA THR A 181 -11.84 21.40 11.19
C THR A 181 -12.20 22.59 10.29
N ARG A 182 -12.70 23.67 10.89
CA ARG A 182 -12.98 24.93 10.19
C ARG A 182 -11.72 25.59 9.58
N TYR A 183 -10.55 25.22 10.05
CA TYR A 183 -9.26 25.80 9.61
C TYR A 183 -8.67 25.11 8.37
N TRP A 184 -9.39 24.12 7.79
CA TRP A 184 -8.91 23.40 6.62
C TRP A 184 -8.48 24.29 5.43
N PRO A 185 -9.12 25.47 5.13
CA PRO A 185 -8.66 26.29 4.00
C PRO A 185 -7.26 26.88 4.22
N ALA A 186 -6.97 27.28 5.47
CA ALA A 186 -5.65 27.82 5.82
C ALA A 186 -4.58 26.72 5.74
N VAL A 187 -4.90 25.52 6.23
CA VAL A 187 -3.99 24.36 6.11
C VAL A 187 -3.83 23.93 4.66
N ALA A 188 -4.89 23.92 3.86
CA ALA A 188 -4.81 23.61 2.43
C ALA A 188 -3.91 24.61 1.68
N ALA A 189 -4.02 25.92 1.99
CA ALA A 189 -3.15 26.94 1.42
C ALA A 189 -1.67 26.75 1.83
N ALA A 190 -1.42 26.48 3.12
CA ALA A 190 -0.07 26.22 3.62
C ALA A 190 0.54 24.95 2.98
N LEU A 191 -0.23 23.86 2.91
CA LEU A 191 0.19 22.62 2.25
C LEU A 191 0.41 22.82 0.75
N GLY A 192 -0.40 23.66 0.09
CA GLY A 192 -0.21 24.05 -1.30
C GLY A 192 1.12 24.77 -1.52
N GLY A 193 1.48 25.70 -0.63
CA GLY A 193 2.78 26.39 -0.66
C GLY A 193 3.96 25.43 -0.44
N ILE A 194 3.87 24.57 0.58
CA ILE A 194 4.88 23.53 0.86
C ILE A 194 5.02 22.57 -0.32
N TRP A 195 3.89 22.14 -0.90
CA TRP A 195 3.88 21.26 -2.06
C TRP A 195 4.54 21.89 -3.28
N LEU A 196 4.18 23.13 -3.61
CA LEU A 196 4.80 23.85 -4.74
C LEU A 196 6.30 24.03 -4.54
N TRP A 197 6.72 24.36 -3.33
CA TRP A 197 8.15 24.42 -2.97
C TRP A 197 8.84 23.06 -3.17
N SER A 198 8.30 22.01 -2.56
CA SER A 198 8.87 20.67 -2.70
C SER A 198 8.84 20.15 -4.14
N ALA A 199 7.81 20.50 -4.92
CA ALA A 199 7.71 20.08 -6.31
C ALA A 199 8.73 20.79 -7.23
N ALA A 200 9.06 22.05 -6.92
CA ALA A 200 10.07 22.80 -7.67
C ALA A 200 11.49 22.22 -7.51
N ASP A 201 11.80 21.72 -6.30
CA ASP A 201 13.10 21.13 -5.97
C ASP A 201 13.06 19.59 -5.90
N TRP A 202 12.04 18.96 -6.51
CA TRP A 202 11.88 17.51 -6.45
C TRP A 202 13.01 16.80 -7.18
N THR A 203 13.67 15.90 -6.45
CA THR A 203 14.59 14.91 -7.01
C THR A 203 14.14 13.51 -6.63
N ASP A 204 14.24 12.58 -7.56
CA ASP A 204 13.97 11.17 -7.26
C ASP A 204 15.00 10.64 -6.25
N PRO A 205 14.62 9.66 -5.39
CA PRO A 205 15.56 9.01 -4.50
C PRO A 205 16.76 8.44 -5.27
N GLU A 206 17.95 8.69 -4.78
CA GLU A 206 19.18 8.12 -5.33
C GLU A 206 19.21 6.60 -5.11
N ARG A 207 20.09 5.92 -5.81
CA ARG A 207 20.43 4.52 -5.56
C ARG A 207 21.70 4.45 -4.72
N PRO A 208 21.87 3.46 -3.85
CA PRO A 208 23.16 3.23 -3.21
C PRO A 208 24.22 2.98 -4.29
N GLU A 209 25.43 3.46 -4.04
CA GLU A 209 26.54 3.27 -4.97
C GLU A 209 26.76 1.79 -5.30
N ARG A 210 26.91 1.48 -6.58
CA ARG A 210 27.10 0.12 -7.12
C ARG A 210 25.95 -0.87 -6.85
N TRP A 211 24.75 -0.37 -6.48
CA TRP A 211 23.55 -1.20 -6.37
C TRP A 211 22.69 -1.01 -7.63
N MET A 212 22.26 -2.10 -8.23
CA MET A 212 21.47 -2.07 -9.47
C MET A 212 20.24 -2.94 -9.33
N GLY A 213 19.06 -2.34 -9.56
CA GLY A 213 17.84 -3.11 -9.79
C GLY A 213 17.69 -3.41 -11.28
N VAL A 214 17.28 -4.62 -11.59
CA VAL A 214 17.10 -5.10 -12.96
C VAL A 214 15.61 -5.36 -13.18
N ASP A 215 14.96 -4.52 -13.97
CA ASP A 215 13.60 -4.82 -14.43
C ASP A 215 13.66 -5.96 -15.46
N ALA A 216 12.67 -6.84 -15.43
CA ALA A 216 12.59 -7.99 -16.35
C ALA A 216 11.17 -8.11 -16.94
N GLN A 217 11.05 -8.80 -18.05
CA GLN A 217 9.80 -9.15 -18.70
C GLN A 217 9.62 -10.67 -18.69
N LEU A 218 9.33 -11.22 -17.52
CA LEU A 218 9.19 -12.66 -17.30
C LEU A 218 7.75 -13.14 -17.55
N GLY A 219 6.82 -12.21 -17.77
CA GLY A 219 5.39 -12.52 -18.01
C GLY A 219 4.71 -13.17 -16.82
N ALA A 220 3.69 -13.98 -17.10
CA ALA A 220 2.81 -14.65 -16.13
C ALA A 220 3.48 -15.78 -15.33
N ALA A 221 4.78 -16.02 -15.50
CA ALA A 221 5.49 -17.08 -14.80
C ALA A 221 5.62 -16.75 -13.31
N LEU A 222 4.63 -17.16 -12.56
CA LEU A 222 4.60 -17.08 -11.09
C LEU A 222 5.51 -18.12 -10.42
N GLY A 223 6.60 -18.51 -11.09
CA GLY A 223 7.54 -19.51 -10.60
C GLY A 223 7.07 -20.96 -10.73
N ARG A 224 5.99 -21.24 -11.46
CA ARG A 224 5.52 -22.60 -11.71
C ARG A 224 6.33 -23.32 -12.78
N ASP A 225 6.83 -22.58 -13.79
CA ASP A 225 7.64 -23.08 -14.88
C ASP A 225 8.93 -22.25 -14.98
N SER A 226 9.86 -22.48 -14.07
CA SER A 226 11.22 -21.94 -14.20
C SER A 226 11.96 -22.75 -15.27
N ALA A 227 11.72 -22.41 -16.55
CA ALA A 227 12.53 -22.97 -17.61
C ALA A 227 13.99 -22.55 -17.36
N LEU A 228 14.90 -23.50 -17.45
CA LEU A 228 16.35 -23.29 -17.27
C LEU A 228 16.87 -22.11 -18.10
N ASP A 229 16.32 -21.92 -19.30
CA ASP A 229 16.63 -20.79 -20.17
C ASP A 229 16.38 -19.43 -19.53
N ARG A 230 15.34 -19.31 -18.69
CA ARG A 230 15.08 -18.06 -17.97
C ARG A 230 16.15 -17.77 -16.92
N HIS A 231 16.58 -18.79 -16.17
CA HIS A 231 17.70 -18.62 -15.24
C HIS A 231 18.97 -18.22 -15.96
N HIS A 232 19.26 -18.80 -17.13
CA HIS A 232 20.43 -18.40 -17.96
C HIS A 232 20.31 -16.94 -18.45
N GLN A 233 19.12 -16.51 -18.90
CA GLN A 233 18.88 -15.12 -19.29
C GLN A 233 19.11 -14.14 -18.13
N LEU A 234 18.53 -14.44 -16.94
CA LEU A 234 18.72 -13.61 -15.75
C LEU A 234 20.18 -13.59 -15.30
N ALA A 235 20.87 -14.73 -15.31
CA ALA A 235 22.30 -14.82 -15.01
C ALA A 235 23.14 -13.99 -15.98
N GLY A 236 22.78 -13.98 -17.27
CA GLY A 236 23.39 -13.11 -18.28
C GLY A 236 23.22 -11.63 -17.95
N LEU A 237 22.01 -11.22 -17.53
CA LEU A 237 21.75 -9.85 -17.08
C LEU A 237 22.58 -9.50 -15.84
N VAL A 238 22.66 -10.38 -14.85
CA VAL A 238 23.48 -10.18 -13.64
C VAL A 238 24.95 -10.01 -14.00
N ARG A 239 25.49 -10.87 -14.84
CA ARG A 239 26.90 -10.76 -15.32
C ARG A 239 27.15 -9.44 -16.04
N SER A 240 26.19 -8.99 -16.86
CA SER A 240 26.32 -7.69 -17.54
C SER A 240 26.38 -6.51 -16.56
N GLN A 241 25.63 -6.56 -15.45
CA GLN A 241 25.71 -5.54 -14.40
C GLN A 241 27.02 -5.62 -13.60
N ALA A 242 27.53 -6.83 -13.35
CA ALA A 242 28.84 -7.03 -12.73
C ALA A 242 29.97 -6.38 -13.57
N LEU A 243 29.94 -6.56 -14.88
CA LEU A 243 30.89 -5.93 -15.80
C LEU A 243 30.79 -4.39 -15.80
N ARG A 244 29.65 -3.83 -15.44
CA ARG A 244 29.44 -2.38 -15.25
C ARG A 244 29.83 -1.90 -13.85
N GLY A 245 30.41 -2.78 -13.01
CA GLY A 245 30.88 -2.45 -11.68
C GLY A 245 29.84 -2.55 -10.58
N ALA A 246 28.67 -3.18 -10.82
CA ALA A 246 27.71 -3.46 -9.77
C ALA A 246 28.30 -4.41 -8.71
N LYS A 247 28.00 -4.14 -7.44
CA LYS A 247 28.34 -5.00 -6.30
C LYS A 247 27.10 -5.67 -5.70
N VAL A 248 25.94 -5.09 -5.91
CA VAL A 248 24.67 -5.70 -5.54
C VAL A 248 23.72 -5.57 -6.73
N VAL A 249 23.14 -6.69 -7.14
CA VAL A 249 22.12 -6.74 -8.20
C VAL A 249 20.83 -7.27 -7.60
N VAL A 250 19.74 -6.54 -7.79
CA VAL A 250 18.41 -6.90 -7.30
C VAL A 250 17.55 -7.34 -8.49
N LEU A 251 17.02 -8.55 -8.42
CA LEU A 251 16.09 -9.14 -9.38
C LEU A 251 14.65 -9.05 -8.90
N PRO A 252 13.65 -9.15 -9.79
CA PRO A 252 12.23 -9.01 -9.43
C PRO A 252 11.72 -10.08 -8.47
N GLU A 253 10.51 -9.83 -7.95
CA GLU A 253 9.71 -10.84 -7.25
C GLU A 253 9.46 -12.04 -8.17
N SER A 254 9.51 -13.23 -7.60
CA SER A 254 9.32 -14.53 -8.29
C SER A 254 10.28 -14.80 -9.45
N ALA A 255 11.38 -14.05 -9.58
CA ALA A 255 12.35 -14.23 -10.65
C ALA A 255 12.93 -15.65 -10.70
N LEU A 256 13.12 -16.28 -9.53
CA LEU A 256 13.68 -17.62 -9.41
C LEU A 256 12.60 -18.73 -9.38
N GLY A 257 11.33 -18.38 -9.21
CA GLY A 257 10.30 -19.37 -8.97
C GLY A 257 10.47 -20.11 -7.64
N PRO A 258 10.10 -21.41 -7.57
CA PRO A 258 10.34 -22.22 -6.39
C PRO A 258 11.84 -22.32 -6.07
N LEU A 259 12.21 -22.01 -4.84
CA LEU A 259 13.58 -22.17 -4.37
C LEU A 259 13.83 -23.64 -4.06
N THR A 260 14.58 -24.31 -4.93
CA THR A 260 15.01 -25.71 -4.78
C THR A 260 16.53 -25.75 -4.69
N SER A 261 17.10 -26.85 -4.18
CA SER A 261 18.55 -27.05 -4.15
C SER A 261 19.19 -26.87 -5.54
N THR A 262 18.53 -27.38 -6.59
CA THR A 262 19.02 -27.22 -7.97
C THR A 262 19.08 -25.73 -8.40
N VAL A 263 18.09 -24.92 -8.00
CA VAL A 263 18.09 -23.47 -8.29
C VAL A 263 19.18 -22.77 -7.47
N GLU A 264 19.36 -23.15 -6.21
CA GLU A 264 20.43 -22.62 -5.36
C GLU A 264 21.81 -22.93 -5.94
N ASP A 265 22.08 -24.18 -6.29
CA ASP A 265 23.34 -24.62 -6.89
C ASP A 265 23.62 -23.89 -8.21
N PHE A 266 22.60 -23.78 -9.08
CA PHE A 266 22.71 -23.02 -10.33
C PHE A 266 23.14 -21.57 -10.09
N TRP A 267 22.51 -20.87 -9.14
CA TRP A 267 22.80 -19.47 -8.90
C TRP A 267 24.15 -19.26 -8.21
N ILE A 268 24.55 -20.15 -7.29
CA ILE A 268 25.88 -20.16 -6.69
C ILE A 268 26.95 -20.29 -7.79
N GLU A 269 26.76 -21.24 -8.73
CA GLU A 269 27.68 -21.43 -9.86
C GLU A 269 27.65 -20.24 -10.84
N ALA A 270 26.45 -19.72 -11.14
CA ALA A 270 26.28 -18.61 -12.08
C ALA A 270 27.01 -17.33 -11.68
N ILE A 271 27.19 -17.10 -10.37
CA ILE A 271 27.90 -15.92 -9.83
C ILE A 271 29.32 -16.26 -9.33
N ALA A 272 29.74 -17.51 -9.42
CA ALA A 272 31.05 -17.91 -8.97
C ALA A 272 32.18 -17.08 -9.65
N GLY A 273 33.11 -16.62 -8.85
CA GLY A 273 34.21 -15.74 -9.33
C GLY A 273 33.82 -14.27 -9.57
N LEU A 274 32.55 -13.90 -9.36
CA LEU A 274 32.09 -12.51 -9.37
C LEU A 274 32.13 -11.95 -7.93
N ASP A 275 32.75 -10.79 -7.76
CA ASP A 275 32.69 -10.04 -6.50
C ASP A 275 31.35 -9.26 -6.43
N LEU A 276 30.26 -10.01 -6.26
CA LEU A 276 28.89 -9.57 -6.43
C LEU A 276 27.95 -10.29 -5.45
N THR A 277 26.95 -9.56 -4.94
CA THR A 277 25.79 -10.11 -4.23
C THR A 277 24.55 -9.99 -5.12
N VAL A 278 23.76 -11.06 -5.23
CA VAL A 278 22.47 -11.05 -5.93
C VAL A 278 21.35 -11.19 -4.91
N ILE A 279 20.36 -10.31 -4.99
CA ILE A 279 19.08 -10.42 -4.26
C ILE A 279 18.00 -10.76 -5.27
N ALA A 280 17.28 -11.84 -5.05
CA ALA A 280 16.25 -12.29 -5.98
C ALA A 280 14.97 -12.71 -5.25
N GLY A 281 13.82 -12.47 -5.88
CA GLY A 281 12.53 -12.97 -5.40
C GLY A 281 12.36 -14.46 -5.73
N ALA A 282 11.89 -15.25 -4.76
CA ALA A 282 11.63 -16.67 -4.88
C ALA A 282 10.43 -17.10 -4.01
N ALA A 283 10.00 -18.35 -4.15
CA ALA A 283 8.99 -18.99 -3.29
C ALA A 283 9.60 -20.20 -2.58
N VAL A 284 9.56 -20.21 -1.25
CA VAL A 284 9.90 -21.39 -0.44
C VAL A 284 8.61 -22.14 -0.15
N ILE A 285 8.47 -23.33 -0.75
CA ILE A 285 7.24 -24.13 -0.73
C ILE A 285 7.40 -25.31 0.22
N ASP A 286 6.40 -25.57 1.04
CA ASP A 286 6.28 -26.78 1.86
C ASP A 286 4.86 -27.36 1.83
N GLY A 287 4.61 -28.42 2.60
CA GLY A 287 3.30 -29.10 2.62
C GLY A 287 2.14 -28.26 3.17
N GLN A 288 2.40 -27.10 3.78
CA GLN A 288 1.38 -26.23 4.37
C GLN A 288 1.10 -24.97 3.53
N GLY A 289 2.01 -24.62 2.63
CA GLY A 289 1.88 -23.42 1.80
C GLY A 289 3.23 -22.94 1.28
N TYR A 290 3.38 -21.62 1.15
CA TYR A 290 4.67 -21.08 0.72
C TYR A 290 4.97 -19.72 1.39
N ASP A 291 6.25 -19.39 1.45
CA ASP A 291 6.72 -18.05 1.77
C ASP A 291 7.20 -17.35 0.49
N ASN A 292 6.72 -16.15 0.24
CA ASN A 292 7.27 -15.27 -0.76
C ASN A 292 8.51 -14.57 -0.16
N VAL A 293 9.67 -14.75 -0.76
CA VAL A 293 10.95 -14.42 -0.09
C VAL A 293 11.89 -13.59 -0.98
N MET A 294 12.81 -12.87 -0.32
CA MET A 294 14.06 -12.42 -0.94
C MET A 294 15.20 -13.35 -0.52
N VAL A 295 15.90 -13.87 -1.49
CA VAL A 295 17.09 -14.74 -1.33
C VAL A 295 18.32 -13.94 -1.70
N GLU A 296 19.34 -14.03 -0.88
CA GLU A 296 20.69 -13.53 -1.17
C GLU A 296 21.58 -14.65 -1.67
N PHE A 297 22.29 -14.40 -2.75
CA PHE A 297 23.37 -15.23 -3.24
C PHE A 297 24.65 -14.40 -3.21
N GLY A 298 25.71 -14.96 -2.63
CA GLY A 298 26.99 -14.30 -2.49
C GLY A 298 28.10 -15.30 -2.18
N ALA A 299 29.27 -14.80 -1.76
CA ALA A 299 30.42 -15.64 -1.43
C ALA A 299 30.16 -16.69 -0.34
N ALA A 300 29.20 -16.46 0.53
CA ALA A 300 28.80 -17.38 1.61
C ALA A 300 27.75 -18.43 1.16
N GLY A 301 27.35 -18.43 -0.11
CA GLY A 301 26.28 -19.29 -0.65
C GLY A 301 24.93 -18.60 -0.76
N ALA A 302 23.83 -19.36 -0.64
CA ALA A 302 22.45 -18.89 -0.70
C ALA A 302 21.84 -18.75 0.69
N ALA A 303 21.08 -17.69 0.93
CA ALA A 303 20.35 -17.49 2.18
C ALA A 303 19.03 -16.74 1.99
N VAL A 304 17.94 -17.26 2.56
CA VAL A 304 16.68 -16.53 2.66
C VAL A 304 16.84 -15.40 3.68
N ARG A 305 16.82 -14.15 3.20
CA ARG A 305 16.99 -12.96 4.06
C ARG A 305 15.69 -12.35 4.51
N TYR A 306 14.64 -12.45 3.72
CA TYR A 306 13.36 -11.84 4.02
C TYR A 306 12.20 -12.72 3.57
N ARG A 307 11.13 -12.71 4.38
CA ARG A 307 9.83 -13.34 4.09
C ARG A 307 8.77 -12.25 4.07
N ALA A 308 7.91 -12.26 3.04
CA ALA A 308 6.86 -11.26 2.89
C ALA A 308 6.01 -11.17 4.16
N ARG A 309 5.91 -9.97 4.73
CA ARG A 309 5.07 -9.70 5.89
C ARG A 309 3.60 -9.64 5.53
N MET A 310 3.31 -9.08 4.34
CA MET A 310 1.96 -8.83 3.85
C MET A 310 1.81 -9.25 2.39
N PRO A 311 1.68 -10.56 2.11
CA PRO A 311 1.35 -11.02 0.76
C PRO A 311 -0.04 -10.56 0.37
N VAL A 312 -0.29 -10.50 -0.96
CA VAL A 312 -1.56 -9.96 -1.50
C VAL A 312 -2.76 -10.77 -0.98
N PRO A 313 -3.72 -10.12 -0.32
CA PRO A 313 -4.93 -10.80 0.14
C PRO A 313 -5.70 -11.42 -1.02
N VAL A 314 -6.35 -12.55 -0.77
CA VAL A 314 -7.18 -13.33 -1.71
C VAL A 314 -6.37 -14.06 -2.79
N SER A 315 -5.43 -13.41 -3.44
CA SER A 315 -4.64 -14.07 -4.50
C SER A 315 -3.51 -14.93 -3.95
N MET A 316 -2.80 -14.43 -2.94
CA MET A 316 -1.67 -15.13 -2.32
C MET A 316 -2.01 -15.58 -0.89
N TRP A 317 -2.39 -14.67 -0.02
CA TRP A 317 -2.74 -14.95 1.37
C TRP A 317 -4.23 -15.29 1.50
N GLN A 318 -4.50 -16.52 1.91
CA GLN A 318 -5.83 -17.12 1.97
C GLN A 318 -6.05 -17.83 3.32
N PRO A 319 -6.13 -17.10 4.45
CA PRO A 319 -6.19 -17.69 5.79
C PRO A 319 -7.41 -18.57 6.02
N TRP A 320 -8.50 -18.35 5.26
CA TRP A 320 -9.73 -19.15 5.36
C TRP A 320 -9.55 -20.61 4.89
N ARG A 321 -8.50 -20.93 4.11
CA ARG A 321 -8.25 -22.32 3.68
C ARG A 321 -8.06 -23.25 4.87
N SER A 322 -7.32 -22.79 5.89
CA SER A 322 -7.14 -23.56 7.12
C SER A 322 -8.45 -23.84 7.87
N TRP A 323 -9.47 -22.95 7.73
CA TRP A 323 -10.77 -23.15 8.38
C TRP A 323 -11.59 -24.28 7.74
N VAL A 324 -11.32 -24.61 6.48
CA VAL A 324 -11.96 -25.69 5.73
C VAL A 324 -11.04 -26.93 5.58
N GLY A 325 -9.92 -26.98 6.32
CA GLY A 325 -8.99 -28.09 6.30
C GLY A 325 -8.11 -28.18 5.05
N GLU A 326 -8.04 -27.12 4.25
CA GLU A 326 -7.16 -27.03 3.09
C GLU A 326 -5.81 -26.44 3.46
N SER A 327 -4.73 -26.91 2.82
CA SER A 327 -3.42 -26.32 2.86
C SER A 327 -3.17 -25.45 1.62
N GLY A 328 -2.13 -24.60 1.68
CA GLY A 328 -1.70 -23.77 0.56
C GLY A 328 -1.89 -22.28 0.79
N GLY A 329 -1.50 -21.47 -0.23
CA GLY A 329 -1.43 -20.03 -0.13
C GLY A 329 -0.15 -19.53 0.52
N ALA A 330 0.10 -18.21 0.38
CA ALA A 330 1.24 -17.56 1.02
C ALA A 330 1.00 -17.35 2.51
N ARG A 331 2.06 -17.49 3.29
CA ARG A 331 2.05 -17.14 4.71
C ARG A 331 2.28 -15.64 4.90
N ALA A 332 1.56 -15.05 5.86
CA ALA A 332 1.73 -13.65 6.26
C ALA A 332 2.44 -13.58 7.62
N SER A 333 3.42 -12.70 7.74
CA SER A 333 4.19 -12.48 8.97
C SER A 333 4.16 -11.01 9.36
N PHE A 334 2.96 -10.47 9.66
CA PHE A 334 2.70 -9.03 9.86
C PHE A 334 3.69 -8.31 10.77
N PHE A 335 4.29 -9.02 11.71
CA PHE A 335 5.26 -8.51 12.67
C PHE A 335 6.63 -9.19 12.53
N GLY A 336 6.90 -9.86 11.40
CA GLY A 336 8.19 -10.45 11.08
C GLY A 336 9.29 -9.42 10.89
N ASP A 337 10.49 -9.89 10.58
CA ASP A 337 11.71 -9.08 10.50
C ASP A 337 11.55 -7.87 9.57
N PRO A 338 11.55 -6.65 10.11
CA PRO A 338 11.27 -5.45 9.32
C PRO A 338 12.49 -4.89 8.60
N ALA A 339 13.67 -5.34 8.93
CA ALA A 339 14.95 -4.93 8.34
C ALA A 339 15.88 -6.12 8.20
N ILE A 340 16.65 -6.14 7.12
CA ILE A 340 17.63 -7.19 6.82
C ILE A 340 18.98 -6.55 6.51
N GLU A 341 20.06 -7.31 6.61
CA GLU A 341 21.39 -6.89 6.16
C GLU A 341 21.69 -7.46 4.79
N ILE A 342 22.11 -6.58 3.87
CA ILE A 342 22.57 -6.92 2.53
C ILE A 342 23.89 -6.18 2.28
N ALA A 343 24.96 -6.90 1.99
CA ALA A 343 26.28 -6.34 1.72
C ALA A 343 26.73 -5.29 2.77
N GLY A 344 26.50 -5.58 4.06
CA GLY A 344 26.87 -4.71 5.18
C GLY A 344 26.00 -3.47 5.38
N ARG A 345 24.87 -3.35 4.68
CA ARG A 345 23.88 -2.29 4.88
C ARG A 345 22.58 -2.85 5.42
N ARG A 346 21.99 -2.14 6.36
CA ARG A 346 20.64 -2.44 6.86
C ARG A 346 19.61 -1.86 5.89
N VAL A 347 18.75 -2.71 5.33
CA VAL A 347 17.77 -2.29 4.34
C VAL A 347 16.33 -2.57 4.79
N THR A 348 15.41 -1.75 4.29
CA THR A 348 13.97 -2.00 4.32
C THR A 348 13.62 -2.89 3.14
N PRO A 349 13.29 -4.18 3.35
CA PRO A 349 12.81 -5.04 2.28
C PRO A 349 11.30 -4.83 2.07
N LEU A 350 10.86 -4.73 0.82
CA LEU A 350 9.45 -4.63 0.45
C LEU A 350 9.15 -5.50 -0.76
N ILE A 351 8.25 -6.45 -0.62
CA ILE A 351 7.81 -7.31 -1.72
C ILE A 351 6.40 -6.88 -2.15
N CYS A 352 6.27 -6.47 -3.41
CA CYS A 352 5.01 -6.27 -4.14
C CYS A 352 3.98 -5.41 -3.38
N TYR A 353 2.94 -6.03 -2.83
CA TYR A 353 1.84 -5.36 -2.15
C TYR A 353 2.28 -4.51 -0.95
N GLU A 354 3.34 -4.89 -0.27
CA GLU A 354 3.89 -4.15 0.87
C GLU A 354 4.26 -2.70 0.53
N GLN A 355 4.57 -2.44 -0.74
CA GLN A 355 4.93 -1.11 -1.26
C GLN A 355 3.74 -0.13 -1.25
N LEU A 356 2.51 -0.64 -1.21
CA LEU A 356 1.28 0.14 -1.17
C LEU A 356 0.80 0.44 0.26
N LEU A 357 1.37 -0.25 1.26
CA LEU A 357 0.89 -0.22 2.63
C LEU A 357 1.78 0.67 3.51
N VAL A 358 1.16 1.26 4.53
CA VAL A 358 1.86 2.11 5.50
C VAL A 358 2.67 1.30 6.51
N TRP A 359 2.09 0.18 7.02
CA TRP A 359 2.70 -0.59 8.11
C TRP A 359 4.10 -1.12 7.79
N PRO A 360 4.34 -1.79 6.65
CA PRO A 360 5.65 -2.37 6.37
C PRO A 360 6.77 -1.33 6.36
N ILE A 361 6.53 -0.16 5.79
CA ILE A 361 7.55 0.89 5.73
C ILE A 361 7.79 1.54 7.09
N LEU A 362 6.73 1.83 7.86
CA LEU A 362 6.88 2.44 9.18
C LEU A 362 7.53 1.48 10.17
N GLN A 363 7.18 0.19 10.14
CA GLN A 363 7.80 -0.83 10.96
C GLN A 363 9.31 -0.91 10.66
N SER A 364 9.70 -0.92 9.38
CA SER A 364 11.11 -0.94 8.98
C SER A 364 11.85 0.35 9.38
N ALA A 365 11.21 1.50 9.27
CA ALA A 365 11.81 2.80 9.61
C ALA A 365 12.19 2.92 11.10
N LEU A 366 11.55 2.14 12.01
CA LEU A 366 11.92 2.07 13.43
C LEU A 366 13.34 1.50 13.62
N TYR A 367 13.83 0.72 12.69
CA TYR A 367 15.15 0.06 12.74
C TYR A 367 16.25 0.85 12.04
N ARG A 368 15.97 2.09 11.63
CA ARG A 368 16.92 3.02 11.00
C ARG A 368 17.67 2.38 9.83
N PRO A 369 16.97 1.99 8.76
CA PRO A 369 17.59 1.41 7.58
C PRO A 369 18.44 2.44 6.84
N ASP A 370 19.40 1.93 6.05
CA ASP A 370 20.29 2.73 5.20
C ASP A 370 19.77 2.86 3.76
N ALA A 371 18.84 1.99 3.35
CA ALA A 371 18.24 1.99 2.01
C ALA A 371 16.89 1.22 1.99
N VAL A 372 16.14 1.41 0.91
CA VAL A 372 14.94 0.62 0.59
C VAL A 372 15.26 -0.29 -0.59
N VAL A 373 14.95 -1.58 -0.46
CA VAL A 373 14.99 -2.57 -1.54
C VAL A 373 13.60 -3.08 -1.81
N ALA A 374 13.07 -2.80 -2.98
CA ALA A 374 11.69 -3.12 -3.34
C ALA A 374 11.65 -3.97 -4.61
N ILE A 375 11.08 -5.16 -4.52
CA ILE A 375 10.86 -6.06 -5.66
C ILE A 375 9.37 -6.28 -5.89
N ALA A 376 8.96 -6.40 -7.14
CA ALA A 376 7.55 -6.65 -7.46
C ALA A 376 7.38 -7.47 -8.73
N ASN A 377 6.24 -8.15 -8.78
CA ASN A 377 5.76 -8.86 -9.96
C ASN A 377 4.47 -8.17 -10.44
N THR A 378 4.58 -7.35 -11.48
CA THR A 378 3.53 -6.44 -11.93
C THR A 378 2.95 -6.76 -13.30
N TRP A 379 3.34 -7.89 -13.93
CA TRP A 379 2.88 -8.29 -15.26
C TRP A 379 1.35 -8.24 -15.40
N TRP A 380 0.62 -8.62 -14.36
CA TRP A 380 -0.84 -8.65 -14.31
C TRP A 380 -1.51 -7.27 -14.27
N ALA A 381 -0.75 -6.25 -13.93
CA ALA A 381 -1.23 -4.88 -13.73
C ALA A 381 -0.57 -3.87 -14.68
N THR A 382 0.19 -4.32 -15.68
CA THR A 382 0.96 -3.46 -16.60
C THR A 382 0.07 -2.43 -17.31
N GLU A 383 -1.14 -2.81 -17.69
CA GLU A 383 -2.14 -1.95 -18.34
C GLU A 383 -2.90 -1.05 -17.34
N THR A 384 -2.49 -1.02 -16.05
CA THR A 384 -3.19 -0.29 -14.99
C THR A 384 -2.29 0.74 -14.32
N SER A 385 -2.88 1.56 -13.43
CA SER A 385 -2.12 2.53 -12.62
C SER A 385 -1.37 1.89 -11.43
N VAL A 386 -1.57 0.61 -11.12
CA VAL A 386 -1.05 -0.04 -9.91
C VAL A 386 0.48 0.00 -9.82
N PRO A 387 1.26 -0.39 -10.86
CA PRO A 387 2.72 -0.33 -10.77
C PRO A 387 3.27 1.09 -10.59
N ALA A 388 2.62 2.06 -11.26
CA ALA A 388 3.00 3.47 -11.11
C ALA A 388 2.70 4.01 -9.70
N ILE A 389 1.57 3.58 -9.09
CA ILE A 389 1.23 3.92 -7.70
C ILE A 389 2.22 3.30 -6.70
N GLN A 390 2.64 2.04 -6.92
CA GLN A 390 3.68 1.39 -6.11
C GLN A 390 4.97 2.21 -6.14
N LEU A 391 5.44 2.56 -7.33
CA LEU A 391 6.66 3.35 -7.49
C LEU A 391 6.53 4.75 -6.88
N ALA A 392 5.39 5.42 -7.05
CA ALA A 392 5.13 6.72 -6.44
C ALA A 392 5.15 6.66 -4.90
N SER A 393 4.55 5.61 -4.31
CA SER A 393 4.58 5.38 -2.86
C SER A 393 6.00 5.14 -2.36
N LEU A 394 6.79 4.29 -3.05
CA LEU A 394 8.18 4.03 -2.71
C LEU A 394 9.03 5.31 -2.75
N LYS A 395 8.90 6.11 -3.81
CA LYS A 395 9.60 7.40 -3.93
C LYS A 395 9.23 8.35 -2.79
N ALA A 396 7.95 8.44 -2.47
CA ALA A 396 7.48 9.29 -1.37
C ALA A 396 8.07 8.84 -0.03
N TRP A 397 7.98 7.56 0.32
CA TRP A 397 8.53 7.04 1.56
C TRP A 397 10.05 7.17 1.65
N SER A 398 10.77 6.86 0.57
CA SER A 398 12.22 7.03 0.49
C SER A 398 12.61 8.49 0.69
N ARG A 399 11.89 9.44 0.07
CA ARG A 399 12.16 10.87 0.25
C ARG A 399 11.85 11.35 1.67
N LEU A 400 10.76 10.85 2.30
CA LEU A 400 10.43 11.21 3.68
C LEU A 400 11.57 10.88 4.64
N PHE A 401 12.12 9.66 4.52
CA PHE A 401 13.17 9.18 5.42
C PHE A 401 14.61 9.47 4.92
N GLY A 402 14.75 10.09 3.74
CA GLY A 402 16.07 10.38 3.15
C GLY A 402 16.84 9.11 2.74
N LEU A 403 16.12 8.04 2.36
CA LEU A 403 16.68 6.74 2.05
C LEU A 403 16.91 6.56 0.55
N PRO A 404 18.08 6.06 0.14
CA PRO A 404 18.28 5.52 -1.20
C PRO A 404 17.29 4.42 -1.52
N LEU A 405 16.92 4.29 -2.81
CA LEU A 405 15.90 3.34 -3.28
C LEU A 405 16.44 2.47 -4.42
N VAL A 406 16.31 1.16 -4.26
CA VAL A 406 16.54 0.18 -5.34
C VAL A 406 15.23 -0.54 -5.63
N THR A 407 14.83 -0.53 -6.89
CA THR A 407 13.61 -1.22 -7.34
C THR A 407 13.92 -2.22 -8.43
N SER A 408 13.19 -3.34 -8.46
CA SER A 408 13.25 -4.34 -9.51
C SER A 408 11.87 -4.93 -9.75
N PHE A 409 11.34 -4.74 -10.96
CA PHE A 409 9.97 -5.12 -11.32
C PHE A 409 9.96 -6.11 -12.48
N ASN A 410 9.14 -7.16 -12.39
CA ASN A 410 8.71 -7.95 -13.52
C ASN A 410 7.47 -7.28 -14.14
N ARG A 411 7.59 -6.88 -15.40
CA ARG A 411 6.56 -6.13 -16.14
C ARG A 411 5.98 -6.96 -17.27
#